data_5190762997047f4772845b9e508aaddd
#
_entry.id   5190762997047f4772845b9e508aaddd
#
_cell.length_a   1.000
_cell.length_b   1.000
_cell.length_c   1.000
_cell.angle_alpha   90.00
_cell.angle_beta   90.00
_cell.angle_gamma   90.00
#
_symmetry.space_group_name_H-M   'P 1'
#
loop_
_entity.id
_entity.type
_entity.pdbx_description
1 polymer ?
#
loop_
_entity_poly.entity_id
_entity_poly.type
_entity_poly.pdbx_seq_one_letter_code
_entity_poly.pdbx_strand_id
1 'polypeptide(L)'
;MRVTHSWTDKTATIRLEGLAKPIRMVHITDTHVALIDNRDAEYKEASQSSCETFRTKRRADNGRIIPSEMTFIEVIAEVQSLNPDLLALTGDIIHFPSQANLDHVTEALIGLNTPILYTAGNHDWHFPGVEGRAALREASWPLLLPLHHGEPAFSCYTDGGIQWLTIDNSTYQVTEGQLRAVEDSLKNSIPTVLLMHIPLSLPTLRNDTHACFRAPILMGDPDWDIE
;
A
#
# COMPACT_ATOMS: atom_id res chain seq x y z
N MET A 1 -8.64 19.14 20.43
CA MET A 1 -8.70 17.66 20.49
C MET A 1 -7.38 17.15 21.02
N ARG A 2 -7.40 16.31 22.06
CA ARG A 2 -6.18 15.68 22.59
C ARG A 2 -5.97 14.34 21.89
N VAL A 3 -4.75 14.10 21.42
CA VAL A 3 -4.34 12.85 20.78
C VAL A 3 -3.27 12.20 21.64
N THR A 4 -3.42 10.91 21.93
CA THR A 4 -2.37 10.09 22.54
C THR A 4 -2.22 8.80 21.76
N HIS A 5 -1.02 8.24 21.73
CA HIS A 5 -0.75 6.99 21.03
C HIS A 5 0.14 6.07 21.85
N SER A 6 -0.02 4.79 21.62
CA SER A 6 0.84 3.72 22.14
C SER A 6 0.92 2.62 21.10
N TRP A 7 1.96 1.79 21.14
CA TRP A 7 2.16 0.69 20.20
C TRP A 7 2.74 -0.53 20.89
N THR A 8 2.48 -1.66 20.28
CA THR A 8 3.17 -2.94 20.48
C THR A 8 3.75 -3.37 19.13
N ASP A 9 4.32 -4.57 19.04
CA ASP A 9 4.95 -5.07 17.81
C ASP A 9 4.07 -4.98 16.56
N LYS A 10 2.76 -5.19 16.72
CA LYS A 10 1.81 -5.27 15.59
C LYS A 10 0.61 -4.36 15.73
N THR A 11 0.51 -3.57 16.78
CA THR A 11 -0.67 -2.76 17.05
C THR A 11 -0.30 -1.36 17.48
N ALA A 12 -0.82 -0.38 16.76
CA ALA A 12 -0.82 1.01 17.17
C ALA A 12 -2.21 1.39 17.69
N THR A 13 -2.27 1.97 18.88
CA THR A 13 -3.51 2.50 19.46
C THR A 13 -3.43 4.01 19.47
N ILE A 14 -4.32 4.66 18.74
CA ILE A 14 -4.46 6.11 18.70
C ILE A 14 -5.76 6.47 19.39
N ARG A 15 -5.68 7.28 20.44
CA ARG A 15 -6.86 7.76 21.19
C ARG A 15 -7.15 9.19 20.78
N LEU A 16 -8.33 9.38 20.22
CA LEU A 16 -8.87 10.68 19.82
C LEU A 16 -10.04 11.03 20.72
N GLU A 17 -9.94 12.18 21.39
CA GLU A 17 -11.03 12.67 22.21
C GLU A 17 -12.20 13.09 21.32
N GLY A 18 -13.40 12.58 21.63
CA GLY A 18 -14.64 12.88 20.89
C GLY A 18 -15.05 11.83 19.84
N LEU A 19 -14.31 10.75 19.65
CA LEU A 19 -14.79 9.62 18.84
C LEU A 19 -15.94 8.90 19.53
N ALA A 20 -17.00 8.61 18.76
CA ALA A 20 -18.21 7.97 19.29
C ALA A 20 -18.00 6.47 19.61
N LYS A 21 -17.13 5.80 18.86
CA LYS A 21 -16.80 4.37 19.02
C LYS A 21 -15.36 4.09 18.64
N PRO A 22 -14.75 3.02 19.18
CA PRO A 22 -13.47 2.54 18.65
C PRO A 22 -13.61 2.10 17.19
N ILE A 23 -12.56 2.33 16.39
CA ILE A 23 -12.43 1.85 15.03
C ILE A 23 -11.19 0.98 14.96
N ARG A 24 -11.31 -0.21 14.40
CA ARG A 24 -10.20 -1.11 14.13
C ARG A 24 -9.89 -1.09 12.64
N MET A 25 -8.71 -0.62 12.28
CA MET A 25 -8.16 -0.75 10.94
C MET A 25 -7.08 -1.83 10.95
N VAL A 26 -7.09 -2.70 9.95
CA VAL A 26 -5.93 -3.55 9.62
C VAL A 26 -5.18 -2.87 8.48
N HIS A 27 -3.87 -2.79 8.62
CA HIS A 27 -2.97 -2.19 7.63
C HIS A 27 -2.03 -3.27 7.09
N ILE A 28 -2.01 -3.42 5.76
CA ILE A 28 -1.15 -4.35 5.02
C ILE A 28 -0.40 -3.57 3.96
N THR A 29 0.89 -3.84 3.83
CA THR A 29 1.78 -3.26 2.83
C THR A 29 2.84 -4.28 2.42
N ASP A 30 3.46 -4.10 1.25
CA ASP A 30 4.65 -4.85 0.81
C ASP A 30 4.49 -6.38 0.80
N THR A 31 3.33 -6.88 0.41
CA THR A 31 3.10 -8.32 0.30
C THR A 31 3.76 -8.94 -0.93
N HIS A 32 3.99 -8.15 -1.98
CA HIS A 32 4.68 -8.53 -3.20
C HIS A 32 4.24 -9.89 -3.76
N VAL A 33 2.93 -10.08 -3.96
CA VAL A 33 2.45 -11.26 -4.68
C VAL A 33 3.08 -11.28 -6.06
N ALA A 34 3.74 -12.38 -6.43
CA ALA A 34 4.58 -12.47 -7.63
C ALA A 34 4.24 -13.71 -8.47
N LEU A 35 3.18 -13.62 -9.24
CA LEU A 35 2.70 -14.61 -10.17
C LEU A 35 2.73 -14.09 -11.61
N ILE A 36 2.98 -14.95 -12.57
CA ILE A 36 2.90 -14.63 -13.99
C ILE A 36 2.46 -15.83 -14.80
N ASP A 37 1.61 -15.61 -15.79
CA ASP A 37 1.16 -16.65 -16.73
C ASP A 37 1.33 -16.24 -18.20
N ASN A 38 0.69 -16.94 -19.10
CA ASN A 38 0.85 -16.70 -20.55
C ASN A 38 0.08 -15.47 -21.05
N ARG A 39 -0.78 -14.85 -20.25
CA ARG A 39 -1.47 -13.60 -20.63
C ARG A 39 -0.49 -12.42 -20.71
N ASP A 40 0.60 -12.50 -19.92
CA ASP A 40 1.67 -11.51 -19.88
C ASP A 40 2.98 -12.10 -20.39
N ALA A 41 2.90 -12.89 -21.49
CA ALA A 41 4.03 -13.68 -22.01
C ALA A 41 5.27 -12.83 -22.35
N GLU A 42 5.07 -11.59 -22.78
CA GLU A 42 6.16 -10.65 -23.12
C GLU A 42 7.03 -10.26 -21.92
N TYR A 43 6.46 -10.27 -20.69
CA TYR A 43 7.16 -9.92 -19.46
C TYR A 43 7.64 -11.15 -18.67
N LYS A 44 7.33 -12.35 -19.13
CA LYS A 44 7.54 -13.59 -18.38
C LYS A 44 9.01 -13.85 -18.05
N GLU A 45 9.91 -13.64 -19.01
CA GLU A 45 11.34 -13.85 -18.80
C GLU A 45 11.90 -12.84 -17.78
N ALA A 46 11.57 -11.55 -17.92
CA ALA A 46 12.02 -10.49 -17.00
C ALA A 46 11.47 -10.67 -15.58
N SER A 47 10.26 -11.22 -15.44
CA SER A 47 9.58 -11.41 -14.15
C SER A 47 9.95 -12.71 -13.43
N GLN A 48 10.60 -13.66 -14.11
CA GLN A 48 10.87 -14.98 -13.53
C GLN A 48 11.74 -14.92 -12.28
N SER A 49 12.79 -14.11 -12.28
CA SER A 49 13.69 -13.94 -11.12
C SER A 49 12.94 -13.40 -9.90
N SER A 50 12.02 -12.47 -10.12
CA SER A 50 11.15 -11.94 -9.05
C SER A 50 10.21 -13.02 -8.50
N CYS A 51 9.55 -13.79 -9.37
CA CYS A 51 8.70 -14.89 -8.94
C CYS A 51 9.46 -15.92 -8.10
N GLU A 52 10.66 -16.30 -8.51
CA GLU A 52 11.52 -17.22 -7.76
C GLU A 52 11.93 -16.65 -6.39
N THR A 53 12.30 -15.37 -6.35
CA THR A 53 12.68 -14.68 -5.12
C THR A 53 11.53 -14.68 -4.11
N PHE A 54 10.32 -14.32 -4.54
CA PHE A 54 9.16 -14.21 -3.64
C PHE A 54 8.54 -15.55 -3.27
N ARG A 55 8.84 -16.64 -4.00
CA ARG A 55 8.50 -18.01 -3.61
C ARG A 55 9.38 -18.57 -2.49
N THR A 56 10.56 -18.01 -2.27
CA THR A 56 11.54 -18.52 -1.29
C THR A 56 11.68 -17.62 -0.06
N LYS A 57 10.84 -16.61 0.10
CA LYS A 57 10.83 -15.73 1.27
C LYS A 57 10.57 -16.50 2.56
N ARG A 58 11.36 -16.22 3.60
CA ARG A 58 11.15 -16.77 4.93
C ARG A 58 10.26 -15.89 5.77
N ARG A 59 9.33 -16.50 6.46
CA ARG A 59 8.60 -15.81 7.53
C ARG A 59 9.52 -15.53 8.71
N ALA A 60 9.46 -14.31 9.22
CA ALA A 60 10.25 -13.90 10.36
C ALA A 60 9.84 -14.57 11.68
N ASP A 61 8.53 -14.92 11.80
CA ASP A 61 7.96 -15.48 13.03
C ASP A 61 8.36 -16.94 13.29
N ASN A 62 8.53 -17.75 12.24
CA ASN A 62 8.74 -19.20 12.39
C ASN A 62 9.78 -19.80 11.42
N GLY A 63 10.38 -18.99 10.56
CA GLY A 63 11.39 -19.40 9.59
C GLY A 63 10.88 -20.28 8.44
N ARG A 64 9.56 -20.51 8.31
CA ARG A 64 8.99 -21.25 7.18
C ARG A 64 9.23 -20.49 5.89
N ILE A 65 9.52 -21.22 4.82
CA ILE A 65 9.54 -20.69 3.46
C ILE A 65 8.14 -20.89 2.90
N ILE A 66 7.47 -19.79 2.59
CA ILE A 66 6.11 -19.80 2.03
C ILE A 66 6.10 -18.82 0.86
N PRO A 67 5.58 -19.22 -0.31
CA PRO A 67 5.39 -18.31 -1.43
C PRO A 67 4.54 -17.09 -1.05
N SER A 68 4.84 -15.92 -1.64
CA SER A 68 4.14 -14.67 -1.31
C SER A 68 2.64 -14.75 -1.55
N GLU A 69 2.20 -15.44 -2.60
CA GLU A 69 0.79 -15.68 -2.89
C GLU A 69 0.08 -16.49 -1.80
N MET A 70 0.75 -17.47 -1.21
CA MET A 70 0.21 -18.24 -0.09
C MET A 70 0.21 -17.44 1.20
N THR A 71 1.26 -16.65 1.43
CA THR A 71 1.34 -15.75 2.58
C THR A 71 0.21 -14.71 2.53
N PHE A 72 -0.10 -14.18 1.36
CA PHE A 72 -1.21 -13.24 1.18
C PHE A 72 -2.55 -13.86 1.60
N ILE A 73 -2.84 -15.10 1.17
CA ILE A 73 -4.06 -15.82 1.58
C ILE A 73 -4.12 -16.00 3.10
N GLU A 74 -3.00 -16.41 3.74
CA GLU A 74 -2.94 -16.57 5.20
C GLU A 74 -3.23 -15.23 5.92
N VAL A 75 -2.66 -14.12 5.42
CA VAL A 75 -2.88 -12.78 5.97
C VAL A 75 -4.34 -12.33 5.81
N ILE A 76 -4.95 -12.56 4.65
CA ILE A 76 -6.36 -12.22 4.43
C ILE A 76 -7.29 -13.05 5.32
N ALA A 77 -6.97 -14.33 5.55
CA ALA A 77 -7.72 -15.15 6.51
C ALA A 77 -7.60 -14.61 7.95
N GLU A 78 -6.43 -14.08 8.35
CA GLU A 78 -6.25 -13.40 9.64
C GLU A 78 -7.09 -12.11 9.70
N VAL A 79 -7.08 -11.29 8.65
CA VAL A 79 -7.95 -10.10 8.53
C VAL A 79 -9.41 -10.46 8.75
N GLN A 80 -9.89 -11.49 8.06
CA GLN A 80 -11.27 -11.95 8.19
C GLN A 80 -11.60 -12.36 9.64
N SER A 81 -10.68 -13.03 10.32
CA SER A 81 -10.86 -13.44 11.72
C SER A 81 -10.89 -12.25 12.70
N LEU A 82 -10.14 -11.19 12.39
CA LEU A 82 -10.10 -9.96 13.18
C LEU A 82 -11.35 -9.11 13.03
N ASN A 83 -12.10 -9.30 11.93
CA ASN A 83 -13.31 -8.56 11.58
C ASN A 83 -13.14 -7.03 11.78
N PRO A 84 -12.19 -6.38 11.09
CA PRO A 84 -11.92 -4.96 11.27
C PRO A 84 -13.02 -4.10 10.64
N ASP A 85 -13.11 -2.85 11.09
CA ASP A 85 -13.99 -1.85 10.49
C ASP A 85 -13.46 -1.36 9.13
N LEU A 86 -12.13 -1.50 8.88
CA LEU A 86 -11.45 -1.05 7.66
C LEU A 86 -10.21 -1.89 7.38
N LEU A 87 -9.95 -2.21 6.11
CA LEU A 87 -8.69 -2.75 5.61
C LEU A 87 -7.99 -1.69 4.75
N ALA A 88 -6.76 -1.34 5.11
CA ALA A 88 -5.90 -0.48 4.32
C ALA A 88 -4.78 -1.29 3.64
N LEU A 89 -4.72 -1.23 2.31
CA LEU A 89 -3.68 -1.81 1.47
C LEU A 89 -2.84 -0.65 0.92
N THR A 90 -1.63 -0.45 1.46
CA THR A 90 -0.84 0.74 1.14
C THR A 90 0.36 0.42 0.25
N GLY A 91 0.10 -0.22 -0.86
CA GLY A 91 1.04 -0.41 -1.96
C GLY A 91 1.96 -1.61 -1.82
N ASP A 92 2.60 -1.92 -2.96
CA ASP A 92 3.43 -3.11 -3.17
C ASP A 92 2.71 -4.41 -2.77
N ILE A 93 1.40 -4.43 -3.01
CA ILE A 93 0.55 -5.60 -2.78
C ILE A 93 0.90 -6.68 -3.80
N ILE A 94 1.10 -6.28 -5.05
CA ILE A 94 1.63 -7.12 -6.11
C ILE A 94 3.05 -6.65 -6.47
N HIS A 95 3.87 -7.54 -6.99
CA HIS A 95 5.24 -7.18 -7.35
C HIS A 95 5.35 -6.62 -8.78
N PHE A 96 4.35 -6.83 -9.60
CA PHE A 96 4.15 -6.26 -10.94
C PHE A 96 2.69 -6.54 -11.38
N PRO A 97 2.12 -5.74 -12.30
CA PRO A 97 0.69 -5.76 -12.62
C PRO A 97 0.30 -6.88 -13.59
N SER A 98 0.73 -8.15 -13.35
CA SER A 98 0.30 -9.28 -14.17
C SER A 98 -1.17 -9.63 -13.90
N GLN A 99 -1.83 -10.17 -14.93
CA GLN A 99 -3.21 -10.66 -14.78
C GLN A 99 -3.32 -11.75 -13.70
N ALA A 100 -2.29 -12.60 -13.58
CA ALA A 100 -2.26 -13.64 -12.54
C ALA A 100 -2.20 -13.05 -11.12
N ASN A 101 -1.44 -11.97 -10.90
CA ASN A 101 -1.40 -11.27 -9.63
C ASN A 101 -2.72 -10.59 -9.30
N LEU A 102 -3.29 -9.89 -10.28
CA LEU A 102 -4.57 -9.17 -10.10
C LEU A 102 -5.71 -10.11 -9.78
N ASP A 103 -5.82 -11.22 -10.51
CA ASP A 103 -6.83 -12.26 -10.24
C ASP A 103 -6.65 -12.82 -8.83
N HIS A 104 -5.43 -13.22 -8.47
CA HIS A 104 -5.15 -13.84 -7.17
C HIS A 104 -5.49 -12.91 -5.99
N VAL A 105 -5.06 -11.64 -6.07
CA VAL A 105 -5.34 -10.66 -5.02
C VAL A 105 -6.83 -10.34 -4.97
N THR A 106 -7.47 -10.11 -6.12
CA THR A 106 -8.91 -9.81 -6.18
C THR A 106 -9.75 -10.94 -5.64
N GLU A 107 -9.45 -12.19 -6.03
CA GLU A 107 -10.15 -13.39 -5.52
C GLU A 107 -10.01 -13.55 -4.01
N ALA A 108 -8.82 -13.29 -3.46
CA ALA A 108 -8.60 -13.36 -2.03
C ALA A 108 -9.39 -12.31 -1.24
N LEU A 109 -9.67 -11.14 -1.85
CA LEU A 109 -10.44 -10.06 -1.24
C LEU A 109 -11.97 -10.26 -1.39
N ILE A 110 -12.40 -11.12 -2.31
CA ILE A 110 -13.83 -11.45 -2.47
C ILE A 110 -14.35 -12.09 -1.18
N GLY A 111 -15.45 -11.58 -0.67
CA GLY A 111 -16.08 -12.11 0.56
C GLY A 111 -15.63 -11.43 1.85
N LEU A 112 -14.68 -10.50 1.80
CA LEU A 112 -14.48 -9.58 2.92
C LEU A 112 -15.65 -8.58 2.98
N ASN A 113 -16.34 -8.55 4.12
CA ASN A 113 -17.41 -7.57 4.37
C ASN A 113 -16.88 -6.25 4.92
N THR A 114 -15.60 -6.00 4.77
CA THR A 114 -14.87 -4.86 5.30
C THR A 114 -14.56 -3.90 4.16
N PRO A 115 -14.82 -2.60 4.28
CA PRO A 115 -14.35 -1.61 3.33
C PRO A 115 -12.82 -1.72 3.13
N ILE A 116 -12.38 -1.66 1.88
CA ILE A 116 -10.97 -1.75 1.53
C ILE A 116 -10.54 -0.41 0.94
N LEU A 117 -9.49 0.18 1.50
CA LEU A 117 -8.83 1.34 0.92
C LEU A 117 -7.47 0.91 0.38
N TYR A 118 -7.22 1.19 -0.89
CA TYR A 118 -5.98 0.86 -1.56
C TYR A 118 -5.31 2.13 -2.10
N THR A 119 -3.99 2.18 -2.00
CA THR A 119 -3.13 3.08 -2.76
C THR A 119 -1.98 2.29 -3.35
N ALA A 120 -1.58 2.62 -4.58
CA ALA A 120 -0.51 1.89 -5.24
C ALA A 120 0.86 2.15 -4.59
N GLY A 121 1.70 1.11 -4.61
CA GLY A 121 3.13 1.21 -4.39
C GLY A 121 3.89 1.29 -5.72
N ASN A 122 5.20 1.44 -5.65
CA ASN A 122 6.02 1.60 -6.86
C ASN A 122 6.14 0.29 -7.68
N HIS A 123 5.87 -0.87 -7.10
CA HIS A 123 5.85 -2.14 -7.81
C HIS A 123 4.50 -2.46 -8.46
N ASP A 124 3.40 -1.90 -7.98
CA ASP A 124 2.05 -2.33 -8.39
C ASP A 124 1.72 -2.03 -9.86
N TRP A 125 2.46 -1.16 -10.54
CA TRP A 125 2.05 -0.62 -11.85
C TRP A 125 3.07 -0.78 -12.98
N HIS A 126 4.24 -1.42 -12.76
CA HIS A 126 5.18 -1.71 -13.85
C HIS A 126 5.82 -3.10 -13.71
N PHE A 127 6.18 -3.69 -14.86
CA PHE A 127 6.90 -4.95 -14.89
C PHE A 127 8.41 -4.76 -14.67
N PRO A 128 9.12 -5.78 -14.16
CA PRO A 128 10.58 -5.78 -14.13
C PRO A 128 11.18 -5.50 -15.52
N GLY A 129 12.21 -4.65 -15.55
CA GLY A 129 12.87 -4.24 -16.80
C GLY A 129 12.13 -3.14 -17.57
N VAL A 130 10.95 -2.73 -17.16
CA VAL A 130 10.25 -1.57 -17.72
C VAL A 130 10.54 -0.35 -16.85
N GLU A 131 10.96 0.75 -17.47
CA GLU A 131 11.24 1.99 -16.74
C GLU A 131 9.97 2.58 -16.13
N GLY A 132 9.97 2.78 -14.83
CA GLY A 132 8.85 3.38 -14.11
C GLY A 132 8.77 4.88 -14.36
N ARG A 133 7.66 5.35 -14.94
CA ARG A 133 7.38 6.78 -15.20
C ARG A 133 5.94 7.11 -14.81
N ALA A 134 5.67 8.36 -14.46
CA ALA A 134 4.34 8.81 -14.09
C ALA A 134 3.27 8.50 -15.17
N ALA A 135 3.62 8.66 -16.44
CA ALA A 135 2.70 8.32 -17.54
C ALA A 135 2.37 6.82 -17.61
N LEU A 136 3.33 5.93 -17.29
CA LEU A 136 3.09 4.50 -17.20
C LEU A 136 2.19 4.15 -16.02
N ARG A 137 2.42 4.76 -14.86
CA ARG A 137 1.57 4.61 -13.68
C ARG A 137 0.11 4.96 -14.01
N GLU A 138 -0.11 6.13 -14.60
CA GLU A 138 -1.45 6.58 -15.00
C GLU A 138 -2.10 5.64 -16.04
N ALA A 139 -1.33 5.16 -17.00
CA ALA A 139 -1.79 4.17 -17.96
C ALA A 139 -2.13 2.80 -17.34
N SER A 140 -1.55 2.48 -16.18
CA SER A 140 -1.80 1.24 -15.45
C SER A 140 -2.98 1.30 -14.49
N TRP A 141 -3.48 2.48 -14.13
CA TRP A 141 -4.63 2.62 -13.23
C TRP A 141 -5.86 1.79 -13.63
N PRO A 142 -6.24 1.68 -14.92
CA PRO A 142 -7.37 0.82 -15.30
C PRO A 142 -7.21 -0.66 -14.91
N LEU A 143 -5.97 -1.17 -14.86
CA LEU A 143 -5.68 -2.53 -14.42
C LEU A 143 -5.88 -2.69 -12.91
N LEU A 144 -5.58 -1.64 -12.14
CA LEU A 144 -5.64 -1.62 -10.68
C LEU A 144 -7.02 -1.22 -10.14
N LEU A 145 -7.95 -0.77 -11.00
CA LEU A 145 -9.31 -0.36 -10.58
C LEU A 145 -10.04 -1.37 -9.68
N PRO A 146 -9.91 -2.71 -9.88
CA PRO A 146 -10.54 -3.66 -8.97
C PRO A 146 -10.09 -3.56 -7.50
N LEU A 147 -8.92 -2.97 -7.26
CA LEU A 147 -8.35 -2.76 -5.92
C LEU A 147 -8.71 -1.38 -5.34
N HIS A 148 -8.99 -0.41 -6.20
CA HIS A 148 -9.28 0.96 -5.78
C HIS A 148 -10.71 1.15 -5.27
N HIS A 149 -10.83 1.93 -4.21
CA HIS A 149 -12.10 2.44 -3.73
C HIS A 149 -12.17 3.96 -3.98
N GLY A 150 -12.58 4.34 -5.19
CA GLY A 150 -12.59 5.72 -5.66
C GLY A 150 -11.49 6.00 -6.70
N GLU A 151 -11.08 7.26 -6.79
CA GLU A 151 -10.10 7.70 -7.78
C GLU A 151 -8.68 7.23 -7.41
N PRO A 152 -7.92 6.66 -8.35
CA PRO A 152 -6.59 6.11 -8.05
C PRO A 152 -5.59 7.11 -7.49
N ALA A 153 -5.55 8.33 -8.04
CA ALA A 153 -4.58 9.34 -7.60
C ALA A 153 -4.83 9.84 -6.18
N PHE A 154 -6.10 9.95 -5.79
CA PHE A 154 -6.52 10.45 -4.49
C PHE A 154 -7.97 10.02 -4.23
N SER A 155 -8.24 9.51 -3.04
CA SER A 155 -9.61 9.27 -2.61
C SER A 155 -9.83 9.68 -1.16
N CYS A 156 -11.09 9.93 -0.82
CA CYS A 156 -11.51 10.28 0.53
C CYS A 156 -12.68 9.39 0.94
N TYR A 157 -12.50 8.68 2.04
CA TYR A 157 -13.52 7.86 2.67
C TYR A 157 -13.75 8.36 4.10
N THR A 158 -15.01 8.43 4.54
CA THR A 158 -15.33 8.88 5.90
C THR A 158 -16.19 7.83 6.60
N ASP A 159 -15.72 7.34 7.71
CA ASP A 159 -16.48 6.46 8.61
C ASP A 159 -16.09 6.70 10.06
N GLY A 160 -17.09 6.50 10.95
CA GLY A 160 -16.90 6.58 12.40
C GLY A 160 -16.38 7.91 12.94
N GLY A 161 -16.52 9.01 12.17
CA GLY A 161 -16.02 10.33 12.53
C GLY A 161 -14.53 10.53 12.21
N ILE A 162 -13.94 9.63 11.42
CA ILE A 162 -12.58 9.74 10.89
C ILE A 162 -12.66 9.87 9.37
N GLN A 163 -11.83 10.71 8.81
CA GLN A 163 -11.59 10.83 7.38
C GLN A 163 -10.32 10.05 7.02
N TRP A 164 -10.43 9.18 6.03
CA TRP A 164 -9.34 8.36 5.50
C TRP A 164 -9.02 8.84 4.10
N LEU A 165 -7.82 9.35 3.90
CA LEU A 165 -7.36 9.82 2.60
C LEU A 165 -6.36 8.82 2.05
N THR A 166 -6.55 8.34 0.83
CA THR A 166 -5.53 7.63 0.08
C THR A 166 -4.88 8.57 -0.92
N ILE A 167 -3.57 8.51 -1.05
CA ILE A 167 -2.81 9.30 -2.01
C ILE A 167 -1.76 8.42 -2.68
N ASP A 168 -1.83 8.34 -4.01
CA ASP A 168 -0.81 7.64 -4.79
C ASP A 168 0.45 8.52 -4.90
N ASN A 169 1.45 8.19 -4.08
CA ASN A 169 2.78 8.78 -4.12
C ASN A 169 3.85 7.77 -4.60
N SER A 170 3.43 6.75 -5.33
CA SER A 170 4.26 5.62 -5.77
C SER A 170 5.39 6.01 -6.75
N THR A 171 5.39 7.23 -7.24
CA THR A 171 6.51 7.83 -7.99
C THR A 171 7.44 8.67 -7.11
N TYR A 172 7.37 8.51 -5.77
CA TYR A 172 8.12 9.30 -4.78
C TYR A 172 7.76 10.79 -4.74
N GLN A 173 6.68 11.15 -5.40
CA GLN A 173 6.16 12.52 -5.49
C GLN A 173 4.64 12.53 -5.43
N VAL A 174 4.09 13.70 -5.14
CA VAL A 174 2.68 14.01 -5.30
C VAL A 174 2.53 15.17 -6.28
N THR A 175 1.46 15.16 -7.04
CA THR A 175 1.11 16.25 -7.95
C THR A 175 0.53 17.42 -7.16
N GLU A 176 0.56 18.63 -7.77
CA GLU A 176 -0.12 19.80 -7.21
C GLU A 176 -1.62 19.56 -7.01
N GLY A 177 -2.25 18.81 -7.91
CA GLY A 177 -3.67 18.44 -7.80
C GLY A 177 -3.96 17.57 -6.57
N GLN A 178 -3.12 16.57 -6.29
CA GLN A 178 -3.21 15.74 -5.11
C GLN A 178 -3.00 16.55 -3.83
N LEU A 179 -2.00 17.43 -3.82
CA LEU A 179 -1.73 18.30 -2.66
C LEU A 179 -2.92 19.20 -2.36
N ARG A 180 -3.49 19.85 -3.38
CA ARG A 180 -4.71 20.67 -3.20
C ARG A 180 -5.89 19.84 -2.67
N ALA A 181 -6.09 18.62 -3.15
CA ALA A 181 -7.16 17.74 -2.68
C ALA A 181 -6.99 17.40 -1.19
N VAL A 182 -5.75 17.14 -0.73
CA VAL A 182 -5.45 16.96 0.69
C VAL A 182 -5.74 18.23 1.48
N GLU A 183 -5.25 19.39 1.04
CA GLU A 183 -5.49 20.69 1.69
C GLU A 183 -6.99 20.98 1.82
N ASP A 184 -7.77 20.76 0.76
CA ASP A 184 -9.22 20.96 0.78
C ASP A 184 -9.91 20.01 1.75
N SER A 185 -9.49 18.77 1.80
CA SER A 185 -10.02 17.77 2.71
C SER A 185 -9.76 18.10 4.18
N LEU A 186 -8.62 18.74 4.49
CA LEU A 186 -8.27 19.12 5.86
C LEU A 186 -9.03 20.34 6.40
N LYS A 187 -9.71 21.10 5.54
CA LYS A 187 -10.49 22.29 5.94
C LYS A 187 -11.71 21.96 6.82
N ASN A 188 -12.21 20.73 6.76
CA ASN A 188 -13.39 20.30 7.49
C ASN A 188 -13.16 19.99 8.97
N SER A 189 -11.91 20.02 9.44
CA SER A 189 -11.50 19.76 10.83
C SER A 189 -11.89 18.36 11.37
N ILE A 190 -12.16 17.39 10.48
CA ILE A 190 -12.38 15.99 10.84
C ILE A 190 -11.01 15.34 11.12
N PRO A 191 -10.88 14.51 12.18
CA PRO A 191 -9.68 13.71 12.37
C PRO A 191 -9.35 12.91 11.11
N THR A 192 -8.13 13.05 10.62
CA THR A 192 -7.75 12.52 9.32
C THR A 192 -6.58 11.54 9.45
N VAL A 193 -6.69 10.40 8.78
CA VAL A 193 -5.59 9.45 8.55
C VAL A 193 -5.23 9.53 7.08
N LEU A 194 -3.96 9.80 6.79
CA LEU A 194 -3.42 9.80 5.45
C LEU A 194 -2.71 8.47 5.18
N LEU A 195 -3.17 7.77 4.16
CA LEU A 195 -2.64 6.49 3.69
C LEU A 195 -1.81 6.73 2.42
N MET A 196 -0.55 6.35 2.47
CA MET A 196 0.39 6.44 1.36
C MET A 196 1.37 5.28 1.42
N HIS A 197 2.03 4.98 0.30
CA HIS A 197 3.03 3.92 0.24
C HIS A 197 4.42 4.44 0.63
N ILE A 198 4.94 5.42 -0.09
CA ILE A 198 6.29 5.96 0.16
C ILE A 198 6.25 6.85 1.41
N PRO A 199 7.04 6.53 2.44
CA PRO A 199 7.06 7.32 3.67
C PRO A 199 7.60 8.73 3.43
N LEU A 200 7.14 9.67 4.26
CA LEU A 200 7.69 11.04 4.25
C LEU A 200 9.12 11.05 4.82
N SER A 201 9.95 11.91 4.26
CA SER A 201 11.29 12.18 4.81
C SER A 201 11.17 12.91 6.14
N LEU A 202 11.32 12.17 7.21
CA LEU A 202 11.38 12.70 8.58
C LEU A 202 12.79 12.54 9.13
N PRO A 203 13.31 13.53 9.89
CA PRO A 203 14.66 13.46 10.48
C PRO A 203 14.92 12.17 11.26
N THR A 204 13.89 11.61 11.89
CA THR A 204 13.97 10.36 12.67
C THR A 204 14.02 9.10 11.83
N LEU A 205 13.55 9.13 10.58
CA LEU A 205 13.51 7.97 9.67
C LEU A 205 14.69 7.97 8.68
N ARG A 206 15.15 9.15 8.29
CA ARG A 206 16.11 9.30 7.19
C ARG A 206 17.38 8.48 7.38
N ASN A 207 18.01 8.57 8.54
CA ASN A 207 19.28 7.86 8.79
C ASN A 207 19.11 6.35 8.77
N ASP A 208 18.04 5.83 9.37
CA ASP A 208 17.75 4.39 9.41
C ASP A 208 17.41 3.86 8.01
N THR A 209 16.65 4.65 7.24
CA THR A 209 16.29 4.31 5.85
C THR A 209 17.53 4.25 4.96
N HIS A 210 18.39 5.27 5.01
CA HIS A 210 19.65 5.27 4.27
C HIS A 210 20.58 4.12 4.67
N ALA A 211 20.65 3.80 5.95
CA ALA A 211 21.45 2.66 6.44
C ALA A 211 20.91 1.32 5.92
N CYS A 212 19.59 1.16 5.85
CA CYS A 212 18.94 -0.07 5.43
C CYS A 212 18.96 -0.26 3.90
N PHE A 213 18.55 0.75 3.16
CA PHE A 213 18.33 0.67 1.71
C PHE A 213 19.48 1.22 0.88
N ARG A 214 20.39 2.00 1.49
CA ARG A 214 21.52 2.70 0.83
C ARG A 214 21.05 3.65 -0.28
N ALA A 215 19.84 4.15 -0.18
CA ALA A 215 19.19 5.04 -1.14
C ALA A 215 18.19 5.95 -0.41
N PRO A 216 17.95 7.16 -0.92
CA PRO A 216 16.97 8.10 -0.38
C PRO A 216 15.55 7.71 -0.86
N ILE A 217 14.98 6.64 -0.32
CA ILE A 217 13.66 6.12 -0.73
C ILE A 217 12.48 6.80 0.00
N LEU A 218 12.69 7.97 0.58
CA LEU A 218 11.67 8.74 1.30
C LEU A 218 11.19 9.90 0.43
N MET A 219 9.88 10.13 0.37
CA MET A 219 9.32 11.28 -0.35
C MET A 219 9.76 12.58 0.31
N GLY A 220 10.35 13.48 -0.48
CA GLY A 220 10.89 14.76 0.00
C GLY A 220 12.27 14.64 0.66
N ASP A 221 12.99 13.54 0.47
CA ASP A 221 14.40 13.46 0.88
C ASP A 221 15.24 14.40 0.01
N PRO A 222 16.06 15.28 0.63
CA PRO A 222 16.85 16.28 -0.12
C PRO A 222 17.96 15.64 -0.99
N ASP A 223 18.34 14.39 -0.72
CA ASP A 223 19.32 13.67 -1.53
C ASP A 223 18.66 12.87 -2.69
N TRP A 224 17.32 12.93 -2.79
CA TRP A 224 16.59 12.38 -3.92
C TRP A 224 16.61 13.37 -5.08
N ASP A 225 17.44 13.07 -6.08
CA ASP A 225 17.50 13.85 -7.31
C ASP A 225 16.39 13.32 -8.25
N ILE A 226 15.30 14.07 -8.28
CA ILE A 226 14.15 13.73 -9.12
C ILE A 226 14.25 14.59 -10.36
N GLU A 227 14.81 14.03 -11.44
CA GLU A 227 14.73 14.63 -12.78
C GLU A 227 13.33 14.48 -13.42
#